data_d152522b43f2fdd35bd720e2943c4aab
#
_entry.id   d152522b43f2fdd35bd720e2943c4aab
#
_cell.length_a   1.000
_cell.length_b   1.000
_cell.length_c   1.000
_cell.angle_alpha   90.00
_cell.angle_beta   90.00
_cell.angle_gamma   90.00
#
_symmetry.space_group_name_H-M   'P 1'
#
loop_
_entity.id
_entity.type
_entity.pdbx_description
1 polymer ?
#
loop_
_entity_poly.entity_id
_entity_poly.type
_entity_poly.pdbx_seq_one_letter_code
_entity_poly.pdbx_strand_id
1 'polypeptide(L)'
;MRRVVSGPGLLAFEAAYDPWSRLPEHGHGAPFFTYVLHGGFVERAGHYVRQCSRGAVIFHDRESHRNEVSGAGTVSFNVEIDPELWRELTAGVGVATALVGRVVGGDIEWAALRAWREFQQADQVNTLALEEAIVLLCQAARCASSRGLFEPHQRLDRCVAYLDAHLMEAHRLTDVARIAGVHPMHLAKLFRRRFGCSMGEYVRRRRVAWACAQLTHGKETITTIAHNAGFADHPHFTRTFARVTGCTPRWYRARMTGAEDAAQPGH
;
A
#
# COMPACT_ATOMS: atom_id res chain seq x y z
N MET A 1 17.57 8.30 4.11
CA MET A 1 17.23 6.88 4.30
C MET A 1 17.20 6.59 5.80
N ARG A 2 16.19 5.89 6.30
CA ARG A 2 16.03 5.59 7.74
C ARG A 2 16.48 4.18 8.10
N ARG A 3 16.28 3.21 7.24
CA ARG A 3 16.63 1.81 7.42
C ARG A 3 16.89 1.19 6.05
N VAL A 4 17.84 0.29 5.95
CA VAL A 4 18.19 -0.45 4.72
C VAL A 4 18.40 -1.92 5.06
N VAL A 5 17.85 -2.80 4.26
CA VAL A 5 18.07 -4.25 4.31
C VAL A 5 18.38 -4.70 2.88
N SER A 6 19.47 -5.43 2.71
CA SER A 6 19.86 -6.04 1.44
C SER A 6 19.81 -7.55 1.53
N GLY A 7 19.30 -8.18 0.48
CA GLY A 7 19.24 -9.62 0.31
C GLY A 7 19.71 -10.01 -1.10
N PRO A 8 19.74 -11.30 -1.43
CA PRO A 8 20.09 -11.77 -2.77
C PRO A 8 19.15 -11.15 -3.83
N GLY A 9 19.71 -10.29 -4.69
CA GLY A 9 18.97 -9.68 -5.80
C GLY A 9 17.92 -8.65 -5.38
N LEU A 10 17.93 -8.13 -4.13
CA LEU A 10 17.00 -7.09 -3.67
C LEU A 10 17.63 -6.11 -2.68
N LEU A 11 17.15 -4.88 -2.75
CA LEU A 11 17.45 -3.81 -1.79
C LEU A 11 16.14 -3.18 -1.31
N ALA A 12 15.86 -3.28 -0.02
CA ALA A 12 14.69 -2.68 0.61
C ALA A 12 15.10 -1.55 1.56
N PHE A 13 14.39 -0.41 1.51
CA PHE A 13 14.72 0.73 2.36
C PHE A 13 13.53 1.65 2.64
N GLU A 14 13.58 2.34 3.76
CA GLU A 14 12.69 3.46 4.06
C GLU A 14 13.33 4.78 3.66
N ALA A 15 12.56 5.64 2.99
CA ALA A 15 12.92 7.02 2.69
C ALA A 15 11.91 7.97 3.31
N ALA A 16 12.41 9.09 3.82
CA ALA A 16 11.59 10.20 4.28
C ALA A 16 12.02 11.48 3.58
N TYR A 17 11.03 12.26 3.17
CA TYR A 17 11.21 13.52 2.47
C TYR A 17 10.45 14.62 3.21
N ASP A 18 11.11 15.76 3.35
CA ASP A 18 10.53 16.92 4.03
C ASP A 18 9.35 17.51 3.24
N PRO A 19 8.41 18.18 3.93
CA PRO A 19 7.34 18.92 3.29
C PRO A 19 7.85 19.84 2.18
N TRP A 20 7.12 19.88 1.05
CA TRP A 20 7.39 20.76 -0.09
C TRP A 20 8.73 20.54 -0.81
N SER A 21 9.46 19.47 -0.47
CA SER A 21 10.69 19.13 -1.18
C SER A 21 10.39 18.71 -2.62
N ARG A 22 11.34 18.99 -3.50
CA ARG A 22 11.28 18.60 -4.92
C ARG A 22 12.46 17.69 -5.22
N LEU A 23 12.16 16.50 -5.71
CA LEU A 23 13.17 15.61 -6.24
C LEU A 23 13.34 15.92 -7.73
N PRO A 24 14.57 16.19 -8.17
CA PRO A 24 14.84 16.44 -9.57
C PRO A 24 14.49 15.21 -10.42
N GLU A 25 14.54 15.38 -11.71
CA GLU A 25 14.35 14.27 -12.63
C GLU A 25 15.40 13.19 -12.39
N HIS A 26 14.92 11.97 -12.15
CA HIS A 26 15.75 10.79 -11.90
C HIS A 26 15.05 9.54 -12.42
N GLY A 27 15.80 8.50 -12.66
CA GLY A 27 15.31 7.18 -13.04
C GLY A 27 15.95 6.10 -12.17
N HIS A 28 15.37 4.92 -12.16
CA HIS A 28 15.90 3.77 -11.47
C HIS A 28 16.61 2.84 -12.46
N GLY A 29 17.78 2.36 -12.09
CA GLY A 29 18.57 1.41 -12.91
C GLY A 29 17.97 0.00 -12.95
N ALA A 30 17.07 -0.29 -12.02
CA ALA A 30 16.41 -1.57 -11.82
C ALA A 30 14.90 -1.38 -11.57
N PRO A 31 14.09 -2.44 -11.72
CA PRO A 31 12.70 -2.44 -11.31
C PRO A 31 12.53 -2.01 -9.86
N PHE A 32 11.60 -1.10 -9.62
CA PHE A 32 11.50 -0.38 -8.36
C PHE A 32 10.06 -0.23 -7.90
N PHE A 33 9.77 -0.65 -6.67
CA PHE A 33 8.47 -0.43 -6.01
C PHE A 33 8.58 0.65 -4.96
N THR A 34 7.59 1.54 -4.93
CA THR A 34 7.38 2.49 -3.84
C THR A 34 6.02 2.24 -3.20
N TYR A 35 5.98 2.02 -1.89
CA TYR A 35 4.76 1.99 -1.09
C TYR A 35 4.71 3.22 -0.20
N VAL A 36 3.70 4.07 -0.36
CA VAL A 36 3.57 5.32 0.41
C VAL A 36 2.97 5.02 1.78
N LEU A 37 3.77 5.14 2.82
CA LEU A 37 3.38 4.87 4.21
C LEU A 37 2.68 6.06 4.85
N HIS A 38 3.17 7.28 4.57
CA HIS A 38 2.65 8.53 5.13
C HIS A 38 2.80 9.66 4.12
N GLY A 39 1.86 10.64 4.21
CA GLY A 39 1.89 11.82 3.34
C GLY A 39 1.63 11.48 1.88
N GLY A 40 2.38 12.08 1.00
CA GLY A 40 2.25 11.84 -0.43
C GLY A 40 3.08 12.80 -1.27
N PHE A 41 3.08 12.54 -2.57
CA PHE A 41 3.77 13.35 -3.56
C PHE A 41 3.02 13.36 -4.90
N VAL A 42 3.32 14.34 -5.72
CA VAL A 42 2.92 14.38 -7.12
C VAL A 42 4.09 13.93 -7.95
N GLU A 43 3.90 12.85 -8.69
CA GLU A 43 4.87 12.33 -9.64
C GLU A 43 4.55 12.85 -11.04
N ARG A 44 5.59 13.28 -11.75
CA ARG A 44 5.50 13.67 -13.15
C ARG A 44 6.49 12.83 -13.97
N ALA A 45 5.97 12.05 -14.91
CA ALA A 45 6.78 11.22 -15.80
C ALA A 45 6.21 11.31 -17.22
N GLY A 46 7.02 11.72 -18.17
CA GLY A 46 6.59 11.90 -19.56
C GLY A 46 5.31 12.73 -19.67
N HIS A 47 4.23 12.10 -20.13
CA HIS A 47 2.94 12.76 -20.40
C HIS A 47 1.94 12.72 -19.24
N TYR A 48 2.27 12.07 -18.12
CA TYR A 48 1.32 11.91 -17.03
C TYR A 48 1.77 12.54 -15.72
N VAL A 49 0.76 12.96 -14.97
CA VAL A 49 0.88 13.47 -13.61
C VAL A 49 0.09 12.54 -12.71
N ARG A 50 0.74 11.99 -11.69
CA ARG A 50 0.11 11.10 -10.72
C ARG A 50 0.15 11.73 -9.34
N GLN A 51 -0.97 11.69 -8.65
CA GLN A 51 -0.99 11.98 -7.22
C GLN A 51 -0.82 10.67 -6.45
N CYS A 52 0.28 10.54 -5.74
CA CYS A 52 0.63 9.39 -4.94
C CYS A 52 0.39 9.73 -3.47
N SER A 53 -0.64 9.15 -2.89
CA SER A 53 -1.03 9.34 -1.51
C SER A 53 -0.78 8.05 -0.72
N ARG A 54 -0.91 8.12 0.59
CA ARG A 54 -0.78 6.98 1.49
C ARG A 54 -1.55 5.75 0.97
N GLY A 55 -0.92 4.58 1.04
CA GLY A 55 -1.41 3.30 0.54
C GLY A 55 -1.22 3.10 -0.95
N ALA A 56 -0.69 4.08 -1.68
CA ALA A 56 -0.34 3.88 -3.08
C ALA A 56 0.89 2.97 -3.20
N VAL A 57 0.79 1.98 -4.06
CA VAL A 57 1.92 1.19 -4.54
C VAL A 57 2.22 1.66 -5.96
N ILE A 58 3.43 2.11 -6.20
CA ILE A 58 3.91 2.60 -7.47
C ILE A 58 5.01 1.66 -7.95
N PHE A 59 4.92 1.27 -9.20
CA PHE A 59 5.99 0.53 -9.86
C PHE A 59 6.66 1.42 -10.91
N HIS A 60 7.98 1.46 -10.88
CA HIS A 60 8.81 2.17 -11.84
C HIS A 60 9.66 1.17 -12.62
N ASP A 61 9.55 1.23 -13.94
CA ASP A 61 10.44 0.52 -14.85
C ASP A 61 11.27 1.57 -15.60
N ARG A 62 12.49 1.80 -15.18
CA ARG A 62 13.52 2.63 -15.84
C ARG A 62 13.09 4.00 -16.39
N GLU A 63 11.81 4.38 -16.30
CA GLU A 63 11.35 5.68 -16.75
C GLU A 63 11.82 6.80 -15.82
N SER A 64 12.31 7.87 -16.45
CA SER A 64 12.67 9.08 -15.71
C SER A 64 11.42 9.80 -15.21
N HIS A 65 11.45 10.21 -13.96
CA HIS A 65 10.37 10.96 -13.30
C HIS A 65 10.91 11.96 -12.28
N ARG A 66 10.06 12.90 -11.90
CA ARG A 66 10.32 13.88 -10.85
C ARG A 66 9.18 13.88 -9.83
N ASN A 67 9.50 14.15 -8.57
CA ASN A 67 8.53 14.14 -7.49
C ASN A 67 8.45 15.48 -6.77
N GLU A 68 7.23 15.93 -6.52
CA GLU A 68 6.92 17.10 -5.70
C GLU A 68 6.22 16.63 -4.42
N VAL A 69 6.88 16.73 -3.29
CA VAL A 69 6.38 16.23 -2.00
C VAL A 69 5.29 17.14 -1.46
N SER A 70 4.24 16.56 -0.90
CA SER A 70 3.11 17.28 -0.29
C SER A 70 3.52 18.05 0.97
N GLY A 71 2.66 18.95 1.42
CA GLY A 71 2.87 19.73 2.65
C GLY A 71 2.91 18.89 3.95
N ALA A 72 2.51 17.63 3.90
CA ALA A 72 2.63 16.69 5.01
C ALA A 72 3.97 15.92 5.03
N GLY A 73 4.85 16.19 4.06
CA GLY A 73 6.01 15.34 3.82
C GLY A 73 5.64 13.99 3.24
N THR A 74 6.61 13.09 3.13
CA THR A 74 6.36 11.72 2.66
C THR A 74 7.30 10.75 3.36
N VAL A 75 6.74 9.61 3.77
CA VAL A 75 7.51 8.43 4.17
C VAL A 75 7.10 7.29 3.25
N SER A 76 8.08 6.64 2.65
CA SER A 76 7.86 5.52 1.74
C SER A 76 8.75 4.33 2.09
N PHE A 77 8.21 3.14 1.87
CA PHE A 77 8.95 1.89 1.81
C PHE A 77 9.24 1.59 0.34
N ASN A 78 10.49 1.31 0.04
CA ASN A 78 10.97 1.14 -1.32
C ASN A 78 11.68 -0.20 -1.46
N VAL A 79 11.50 -0.83 -2.61
CA VAL A 79 12.14 -2.10 -2.97
C VAL A 79 12.71 -1.98 -4.37
N GLU A 80 14.01 -2.13 -4.48
CA GLU A 80 14.73 -2.28 -5.73
C GLU A 80 15.01 -3.76 -5.95
N ILE A 81 14.72 -4.27 -7.15
CA ILE A 81 14.84 -5.68 -7.49
C ILE A 81 15.87 -5.82 -8.62
N ASP A 82 16.82 -6.70 -8.42
CA ASP A 82 17.80 -7.01 -9.46
C ASP A 82 17.11 -7.40 -10.78
N PRO A 83 17.57 -6.90 -11.94
CA PRO A 83 16.95 -7.19 -13.23
C PRO A 83 16.91 -8.68 -13.60
N GLU A 84 17.84 -9.49 -13.12
CA GLU A 84 17.83 -10.95 -13.37
C GLU A 84 16.77 -11.63 -12.53
N LEU A 85 16.74 -11.36 -11.23
CA LEU A 85 15.69 -11.84 -10.34
C LEU A 85 14.30 -11.37 -10.83
N TRP A 86 14.16 -10.11 -11.24
CA TRP A 86 12.92 -9.62 -11.83
C TRP A 86 12.48 -10.42 -13.06
N ARG A 87 13.42 -10.73 -13.95
CA ARG A 87 13.16 -11.52 -15.16
C ARG A 87 12.71 -12.94 -14.82
N GLU A 88 13.30 -13.56 -13.81
CA GLU A 88 12.90 -14.88 -13.32
C GLU A 88 11.49 -14.85 -12.72
N LEU A 89 11.20 -13.88 -11.86
CA LEU A 89 9.89 -13.70 -11.23
C LEU A 89 8.77 -13.39 -12.23
N THR A 90 9.11 -12.85 -13.39
CA THR A 90 8.16 -12.45 -14.43
C THR A 90 8.20 -13.36 -15.67
N ALA A 91 9.01 -14.41 -15.68
CA ALA A 91 9.09 -15.34 -16.79
C ALA A 91 7.73 -15.95 -17.15
N GLY A 92 7.41 -15.96 -18.44
CA GLY A 92 6.16 -16.52 -18.98
C GLY A 92 4.95 -15.57 -19.02
N VAL A 93 5.12 -14.30 -18.67
CA VAL A 93 4.06 -13.29 -18.83
C VAL A 93 4.68 -12.06 -19.49
N GLY A 94 4.07 -11.56 -20.56
CA GLY A 94 4.51 -10.35 -21.27
C GLY A 94 4.35 -9.06 -20.43
N VAL A 95 4.95 -9.03 -19.25
CA VAL A 95 4.74 -8.05 -18.18
C VAL A 95 5.70 -6.87 -18.26
N ALA A 96 6.72 -6.94 -19.12
CA ALA A 96 7.84 -5.99 -19.08
C ALA A 96 7.47 -4.51 -19.35
N THR A 97 6.31 -4.22 -19.92
CA THR A 97 5.91 -2.84 -20.27
C THR A 97 4.62 -2.35 -19.59
N ALA A 98 3.87 -3.23 -18.93
CA ALA A 98 2.53 -2.92 -18.43
C ALA A 98 2.46 -2.59 -16.92
N LEU A 99 3.56 -2.71 -16.18
CA LEU A 99 3.58 -2.46 -14.73
C LEU A 99 3.85 -1.02 -14.31
N VAL A 100 4.20 -0.14 -15.24
CA VAL A 100 4.41 1.27 -14.93
C VAL A 100 3.09 1.91 -14.54
N GLY A 101 2.93 2.18 -13.26
CA GLY A 101 1.69 2.78 -12.80
C GLY A 101 1.51 2.81 -11.29
N ARG A 102 0.42 3.45 -10.89
CA ARG A 102 -0.04 3.55 -9.51
C ARG A 102 -1.24 2.65 -9.30
N VAL A 103 -1.20 1.82 -8.29
CA VAL A 103 -2.35 1.07 -7.78
C VAL A 103 -2.61 1.46 -6.32
N VAL A 104 -3.87 1.63 -5.96
CA VAL A 104 -4.31 1.88 -4.57
C VAL A 104 -5.33 0.83 -4.20
N GLY A 105 -5.14 0.20 -3.06
CA GLY A 105 -6.02 -0.86 -2.56
C GLY A 105 -5.80 -2.23 -3.23
N GLY A 106 -6.64 -3.18 -2.84
CA GLY A 106 -6.58 -4.55 -3.35
C GLY A 106 -5.39 -5.36 -2.83
N ASP A 107 -5.13 -6.47 -3.50
CA ASP A 107 -4.13 -7.45 -3.06
C ASP A 107 -2.71 -6.89 -3.11
N ILE A 108 -2.42 -5.93 -4.01
CA ILE A 108 -1.09 -5.33 -4.13
C ILE A 108 -0.75 -4.43 -2.93
N GLU A 109 -1.71 -3.68 -2.39
CA GLU A 109 -1.48 -2.87 -1.18
C GLU A 109 -1.21 -3.78 0.03
N TRP A 110 -1.91 -4.91 0.13
CA TRP A 110 -1.68 -5.88 1.21
C TRP A 110 -0.35 -6.60 1.08
N ALA A 111 0.05 -6.95 -0.12
CA ALA A 111 1.36 -7.52 -0.37
C ALA A 111 2.47 -6.51 -0.01
N ALA A 112 2.31 -5.24 -0.36
CA ALA A 112 3.25 -4.19 0.00
C ALA A 112 3.30 -3.94 1.52
N LEU A 113 2.14 -3.93 2.20
CA LEU A 113 2.08 -3.82 3.66
C LEU A 113 2.74 -5.01 4.35
N ARG A 114 2.54 -6.25 3.84
CA ARG A 114 3.21 -7.44 4.35
C ARG A 114 4.73 -7.32 4.16
N ALA A 115 5.19 -6.95 2.97
CA ALA A 115 6.61 -6.77 2.69
C ALA A 115 7.24 -5.71 3.61
N TRP A 116 6.55 -4.58 3.84
CA TRP A 116 7.00 -3.58 4.80
C TRP A 116 7.06 -4.11 6.22
N ARG A 117 6.09 -4.91 6.66
CA ARG A 117 6.09 -5.54 7.99
C ARG A 117 7.28 -6.48 8.17
N GLU A 118 7.55 -7.35 7.20
CA GLU A 118 8.70 -8.24 7.24
C GLU A 118 10.02 -7.44 7.19
N PHE A 119 10.08 -6.36 6.41
CA PHE A 119 11.22 -5.44 6.39
C PHE A 119 11.50 -4.82 7.77
N GLN A 120 10.47 -4.47 8.56
CA GLN A 120 10.65 -3.93 9.91
C GLN A 120 11.26 -4.96 10.88
N GLN A 121 11.16 -6.24 10.59
CA GLN A 121 11.65 -7.35 11.40
C GLN A 121 12.93 -7.98 10.86
N ALA A 122 13.22 -7.79 9.57
CA ALA A 122 14.39 -8.35 8.92
C ALA A 122 15.67 -7.74 9.52
N ASP A 123 16.70 -8.54 9.64
CA ASP A 123 18.06 -8.11 9.87
C ASP A 123 18.92 -8.49 8.64
N GLN A 124 20.20 -8.17 8.68
CA GLN A 124 21.11 -8.47 7.56
C GLN A 124 21.43 -9.97 7.39
N VAL A 125 21.02 -10.78 8.37
CA VAL A 125 21.29 -12.24 8.39
C VAL A 125 20.04 -13.03 8.02
N ASN A 126 18.85 -12.51 8.37
CA ASN A 126 17.58 -13.20 8.17
C ASN A 126 16.62 -12.36 7.30
N THR A 127 16.74 -12.51 5.98
CA THR A 127 15.94 -11.81 4.97
C THR A 127 14.85 -12.67 4.33
N LEU A 128 14.80 -13.96 4.62
CA LEU A 128 13.95 -14.92 3.91
C LEU A 128 12.47 -14.56 3.92
N ALA A 129 11.92 -14.14 5.06
CA ALA A 129 10.52 -13.74 5.16
C ALA A 129 10.23 -12.46 4.34
N LEU A 130 11.18 -11.54 4.29
CA LEU A 130 11.10 -10.35 3.44
C LEU A 130 11.16 -10.71 1.96
N GLU A 131 12.05 -11.60 1.56
CA GLU A 131 12.18 -12.09 0.18
C GLU A 131 10.88 -12.76 -0.28
N GLU A 132 10.30 -13.66 0.53
CA GLU A 132 9.00 -14.28 0.25
C GLU A 132 7.90 -13.20 0.09
N ALA A 133 7.85 -12.22 0.98
CA ALA A 133 6.86 -11.16 0.90
C ALA A 133 7.02 -10.28 -0.35
N ILE A 134 8.26 -10.06 -0.82
CA ILE A 134 8.54 -9.33 -2.07
C ILE A 134 8.12 -10.17 -3.29
N VAL A 135 8.36 -11.47 -3.29
CA VAL A 135 7.85 -12.38 -4.35
C VAL A 135 6.32 -12.28 -4.45
N LEU A 136 5.61 -12.30 -3.31
CA LEU A 136 4.16 -12.12 -3.28
C LEU A 136 3.72 -10.74 -3.78
N LEU A 137 4.48 -9.68 -3.49
CA LEU A 137 4.24 -8.34 -4.04
C LEU A 137 4.38 -8.33 -5.56
N CYS A 138 5.40 -8.98 -6.12
CA CYS A 138 5.59 -9.12 -7.56
C CYS A 138 4.43 -9.90 -8.21
N GLN A 139 3.97 -10.98 -7.58
CA GLN A 139 2.82 -11.75 -8.06
C GLN A 139 1.53 -10.91 -8.04
N ALA A 140 1.28 -10.16 -6.96
CA ALA A 140 0.14 -9.26 -6.87
C ALA A 140 0.19 -8.16 -7.95
N ALA A 141 1.37 -7.60 -8.23
CA ALA A 141 1.59 -6.63 -9.30
C ALA A 141 1.26 -7.24 -10.68
N ARG A 142 1.70 -8.47 -10.96
CA ARG A 142 1.36 -9.20 -12.18
C ARG A 142 -0.14 -9.40 -12.35
N CYS A 143 -0.81 -9.86 -11.28
CA CYS A 143 -2.27 -10.01 -11.30
C CYS A 143 -2.98 -8.67 -11.52
N ALA A 144 -2.48 -7.59 -10.95
CA ALA A 144 -3.00 -6.24 -11.16
C ALA A 144 -2.85 -5.81 -12.62
N SER A 145 -1.69 -6.06 -13.23
CA SER A 145 -1.43 -5.75 -14.64
C SER A 145 -2.34 -6.52 -15.59
N SER A 146 -2.45 -7.84 -15.41
CA SER A 146 -3.30 -8.68 -16.26
C SER A 146 -4.79 -8.30 -16.20
N ARG A 147 -5.22 -7.65 -15.11
CA ARG A 147 -6.58 -7.13 -14.93
C ARG A 147 -6.78 -5.70 -15.48
N GLY A 148 -5.76 -5.09 -16.08
CA GLY A 148 -5.81 -3.70 -16.55
C GLY A 148 -6.02 -2.70 -15.42
N LEU A 149 -5.46 -2.96 -14.22
CA LEU A 149 -5.66 -2.12 -13.05
C LEU A 149 -4.83 -0.84 -13.08
N PHE A 150 -3.87 -0.77 -14.00
CA PHE A 150 -3.05 0.42 -14.22
C PHE A 150 -3.67 1.45 -15.17
N GLU A 151 -4.86 1.17 -15.72
CA GLU A 151 -5.55 2.15 -16.57
C GLU A 151 -6.32 3.21 -15.76
N PRO A 152 -6.29 4.49 -16.17
CA PRO A 152 -7.01 5.55 -15.50
C PRO A 152 -8.52 5.41 -15.70
N HIS A 153 -9.23 4.93 -14.71
CA HIS A 153 -10.69 5.01 -14.66
C HIS A 153 -11.12 6.27 -13.90
N GLN A 154 -11.14 7.42 -14.57
CA GLN A 154 -11.46 8.74 -13.97
C GLN A 154 -12.69 8.73 -13.03
N ARG A 155 -13.72 7.96 -13.35
CA ARG A 155 -14.93 7.84 -12.52
C ARG A 155 -14.66 7.09 -11.23
N LEU A 156 -13.91 6.00 -11.30
CA LEU A 156 -13.56 5.20 -10.11
C LEU A 156 -12.54 5.94 -9.23
N ASP A 157 -11.61 6.69 -9.86
CA ASP A 157 -10.63 7.50 -9.13
C ASP A 157 -11.31 8.61 -8.31
N ARG A 158 -12.40 9.20 -8.81
CA ARG A 158 -13.24 10.14 -8.02
C ARG A 158 -13.87 9.46 -6.81
N CYS A 159 -14.39 8.23 -6.98
CA CYS A 159 -14.93 7.45 -5.86
C CYS A 159 -13.87 7.15 -4.82
N VAL A 160 -12.70 6.73 -5.24
CA VAL A 160 -11.57 6.42 -4.36
C VAL A 160 -11.12 7.67 -3.61
N ALA A 161 -10.94 8.80 -4.31
CA ALA A 161 -10.57 10.07 -3.69
C ALA A 161 -11.61 10.52 -2.64
N TYR A 162 -12.89 10.37 -2.95
CA TYR A 162 -13.96 10.66 -1.99
C TYR A 162 -13.90 9.74 -0.77
N LEU A 163 -13.80 8.43 -0.98
CA LEU A 163 -13.72 7.46 0.11
C LEU A 163 -12.47 7.66 1.00
N ASP A 164 -11.35 8.05 0.42
CA ASP A 164 -10.12 8.34 1.17
C ASP A 164 -10.22 9.65 1.96
N ALA A 165 -10.88 10.68 1.40
CA ALA A 165 -11.12 11.94 2.10
C ALA A 165 -12.10 11.78 3.28
N HIS A 166 -13.06 10.87 3.17
CA HIS A 166 -14.12 10.62 4.16
C HIS A 166 -14.00 9.23 4.81
N LEU A 167 -12.79 8.70 4.93
CA LEU A 167 -12.53 7.30 5.23
C LEU A 167 -13.22 6.78 6.50
N MET A 168 -13.35 7.63 7.53
CA MET A 168 -13.90 7.24 8.83
C MET A 168 -15.44 7.36 8.89
N GLU A 169 -16.06 7.89 7.85
CA GLU A 169 -17.51 8.06 7.76
C GLU A 169 -18.20 6.79 7.24
N ALA A 170 -19.50 6.67 7.51
CA ALA A 170 -20.30 5.60 6.95
C ALA A 170 -20.62 5.86 5.47
N HIS A 171 -20.35 4.88 4.61
CA HIS A 171 -20.57 5.00 3.17
C HIS A 171 -21.63 4.03 2.69
N ARG A 172 -22.60 4.54 1.91
CA ARG A 172 -23.52 3.71 1.13
C ARG A 172 -23.06 3.65 -0.32
N LEU A 173 -23.16 2.47 -0.92
CA LEU A 173 -22.77 2.27 -2.32
C LEU A 173 -23.51 3.23 -3.27
N THR A 174 -24.79 3.51 -2.97
CA THR A 174 -25.63 4.43 -3.74
C THR A 174 -25.10 5.86 -3.77
N ASP A 175 -24.57 6.33 -2.63
CA ASP A 175 -24.07 7.70 -2.51
C ASP A 175 -22.74 7.88 -3.25
N VAL A 176 -21.85 6.92 -3.12
CA VAL A 176 -20.57 6.89 -3.85
C VAL A 176 -20.79 6.72 -5.36
N ALA A 177 -21.80 5.92 -5.76
CA ALA A 177 -22.15 5.75 -7.17
C ALA A 177 -22.67 7.05 -7.80
N ARG A 178 -23.40 7.86 -7.03
CA ARG A 178 -23.87 9.20 -7.48
C ARG A 178 -22.69 10.13 -7.74
N ILE A 179 -21.65 10.10 -6.91
CA ILE A 179 -20.43 10.91 -7.12
C ILE A 179 -19.72 10.53 -8.44
N ALA A 180 -19.68 9.23 -8.75
CA ALA A 180 -19.11 8.73 -10.01
C ALA A 180 -19.99 8.95 -11.23
N GLY A 181 -21.26 9.31 -11.05
CA GLY A 181 -22.23 9.36 -12.14
C GLY A 181 -22.48 8.00 -12.78
N VAL A 182 -22.54 6.93 -11.97
CA VAL A 182 -22.77 5.55 -12.44
C VAL A 182 -23.85 4.86 -11.62
N HIS A 183 -24.44 3.81 -12.19
CA HIS A 183 -25.38 2.96 -11.43
C HIS A 183 -24.64 2.18 -10.33
N PRO A 184 -25.22 1.99 -9.11
CA PRO A 184 -24.56 1.30 -8.00
C PRO A 184 -24.03 -0.10 -8.34
N MET A 185 -24.79 -0.89 -9.11
CA MET A 185 -24.35 -2.22 -9.57
C MET A 185 -23.10 -2.13 -10.49
N HIS A 186 -23.03 -1.09 -11.31
CA HIS A 186 -21.84 -0.87 -12.15
C HIS A 186 -20.64 -0.51 -11.31
N LEU A 187 -20.80 0.39 -10.32
CA LEU A 187 -19.72 0.71 -9.37
C LEU A 187 -19.24 -0.54 -8.62
N ALA A 188 -20.15 -1.38 -8.14
CA ALA A 188 -19.79 -2.63 -7.46
C ALA A 188 -18.96 -3.57 -8.35
N LYS A 189 -19.29 -3.67 -9.66
CA LYS A 189 -18.49 -4.44 -10.63
C LYS A 189 -17.12 -3.82 -10.85
N LEU A 190 -17.04 -2.48 -10.97
CA LEU A 190 -15.78 -1.76 -11.13
C LEU A 190 -14.86 -1.98 -9.91
N PHE A 191 -15.39 -1.89 -8.67
CA PHE A 191 -14.63 -2.16 -7.46
C PHE A 191 -14.09 -3.59 -7.43
N ARG A 192 -14.93 -4.60 -7.72
CA ARG A 192 -14.49 -5.99 -7.78
C ARG A 192 -13.44 -6.23 -8.86
N ARG A 193 -13.62 -5.62 -10.03
CA ARG A 193 -12.67 -5.73 -11.14
C ARG A 193 -11.32 -5.09 -10.78
N ARG A 194 -11.34 -3.86 -10.20
CA ARG A 194 -10.12 -3.09 -9.93
C ARG A 194 -9.42 -3.50 -8.65
N PHE A 195 -10.16 -3.80 -7.58
CA PHE A 195 -9.60 -4.01 -6.24
C PHE A 195 -9.72 -5.45 -5.74
N GLY A 196 -10.32 -6.35 -6.54
CA GLY A 196 -10.57 -7.74 -6.14
C GLY A 196 -11.57 -7.90 -4.99
N CYS A 197 -12.19 -6.82 -4.50
CA CYS A 197 -13.05 -6.83 -3.33
C CYS A 197 -14.25 -5.88 -3.50
N SER A 198 -15.21 -5.94 -2.56
CA SER A 198 -16.31 -4.98 -2.53
C SER A 198 -15.85 -3.61 -2.03
N MET A 199 -16.62 -2.55 -2.34
CA MET A 199 -16.37 -1.19 -1.81
C MET A 199 -16.28 -1.18 -0.27
N GLY A 200 -17.19 -1.90 0.41
CA GLY A 200 -17.16 -1.97 1.87
C GLY A 200 -15.92 -2.69 2.41
N GLU A 201 -15.45 -3.72 1.72
CA GLU A 201 -14.19 -4.38 2.06
C GLU A 201 -12.99 -3.44 1.80
N TYR A 202 -12.98 -2.72 0.70
CA TYR A 202 -11.97 -1.70 0.41
C TYR A 202 -11.86 -0.68 1.55
N VAL A 203 -12.99 -0.09 1.98
CA VAL A 203 -13.01 0.89 3.09
C VAL A 203 -12.49 0.26 4.38
N ARG A 204 -12.93 -0.95 4.73
CA ARG A 204 -12.43 -1.64 5.95
C ARG A 204 -10.92 -1.85 5.90
N ARG A 205 -10.39 -2.28 4.77
CA ARG A 205 -8.95 -2.45 4.57
C ARG A 205 -8.20 -1.13 4.74
N ARG A 206 -8.69 -0.05 4.15
CA ARG A 206 -8.08 1.29 4.30
C ARG A 206 -8.09 1.77 5.76
N ARG A 207 -9.17 1.53 6.51
CA ARG A 207 -9.27 1.83 7.94
C ARG A 207 -8.25 1.03 8.77
N VAL A 208 -8.07 -0.25 8.45
CA VAL A 208 -7.04 -1.08 9.09
C VAL A 208 -5.65 -0.56 8.77
N ALA A 209 -5.36 -0.18 7.54
CA ALA A 209 -4.07 0.41 7.17
C ALA A 209 -3.79 1.72 7.92
N TRP A 210 -4.82 2.56 8.12
CA TRP A 210 -4.72 3.74 8.98
C TRP A 210 -4.43 3.36 10.43
N ALA A 211 -5.16 2.38 10.97
CA ALA A 211 -4.95 1.90 12.34
C ALA A 211 -3.54 1.32 12.56
N CYS A 212 -2.98 0.61 11.59
CA CYS A 212 -1.59 0.13 11.64
C CYS A 212 -0.60 1.27 11.90
N ALA A 213 -0.77 2.41 11.22
CA ALA A 213 0.11 3.56 11.44
C ALA A 213 -0.10 4.18 12.84
N GLN A 214 -1.34 4.26 13.33
CA GLN A 214 -1.59 4.77 14.68
C GLN A 214 -1.01 3.84 15.76
N LEU A 215 -1.10 2.53 15.54
CA LEU A 215 -0.51 1.53 16.43
C LEU A 215 1.02 1.62 16.48
N THR A 216 1.67 2.00 15.39
CA THR A 216 3.14 2.11 15.31
C THR A 216 3.68 3.40 15.94
N HIS A 217 2.99 4.52 15.74
CA HIS A 217 3.51 5.84 16.10
C HIS A 217 2.70 6.53 17.21
N GLY A 218 1.50 6.07 17.48
CA GLY A 218 0.58 6.69 18.45
C GLY A 218 0.67 6.10 19.85
N LYS A 219 0.38 6.95 20.85
CA LYS A 219 0.25 6.56 22.26
C LYS A 219 -1.20 6.22 22.66
N GLU A 220 -2.14 6.36 21.73
CA GLU A 220 -3.57 6.13 22.00
C GLU A 220 -3.86 4.65 22.33
N THR A 221 -4.94 4.43 23.09
CA THR A 221 -5.38 3.06 23.39
C THR A 221 -5.89 2.38 22.11
N ILE A 222 -5.85 1.04 22.08
CA ILE A 222 -6.37 0.27 20.93
C ILE A 222 -7.87 0.55 20.73
N THR A 223 -8.61 0.76 21.82
CA THR A 223 -10.03 1.11 21.79
C THR A 223 -10.25 2.48 21.13
N THR A 224 -9.46 3.47 21.50
CA THR A 224 -9.50 4.80 20.88
C THR A 224 -9.19 4.73 19.38
N ILE A 225 -8.15 3.99 19.01
CA ILE A 225 -7.77 3.78 17.60
C ILE A 225 -8.89 3.08 16.84
N ALA A 226 -9.54 2.07 17.42
CA ALA A 226 -10.68 1.38 16.79
C ALA A 226 -11.82 2.36 16.50
N HIS A 227 -12.18 3.20 17.47
CA HIS A 227 -13.22 4.22 17.31
C HIS A 227 -12.84 5.25 16.25
N ASN A 228 -11.64 5.81 16.33
CA ASN A 228 -11.14 6.81 15.38
C ASN A 228 -10.98 6.22 13.96
N ALA A 229 -10.77 4.91 13.84
CA ALA A 229 -10.78 4.20 12.57
C ALA A 229 -12.19 3.93 12.01
N GLY A 230 -13.25 4.42 12.68
CA GLY A 230 -14.64 4.31 12.23
C GLY A 230 -15.23 2.91 12.39
N PHE A 231 -14.74 2.10 13.34
CA PHE A 231 -15.37 0.83 13.71
C PHE A 231 -16.38 1.05 14.83
N ALA A 232 -17.50 0.31 14.73
CA ALA A 232 -18.58 0.43 15.71
C ALA A 232 -18.18 -0.05 17.10
N ASP A 233 -17.32 -1.07 17.19
CA ASP A 233 -16.85 -1.64 18.43
C ASP A 233 -15.44 -2.24 18.31
N HIS A 234 -14.78 -2.41 19.45
CA HIS A 234 -13.44 -3.00 19.55
C HIS A 234 -13.36 -4.47 19.10
N PRO A 235 -14.31 -5.36 19.41
CA PRO A 235 -14.31 -6.73 18.90
C PRO A 235 -14.39 -6.82 17.38
N HIS A 236 -15.24 -6.00 16.74
CA HIS A 236 -15.34 -5.94 15.28
C HIS A 236 -14.03 -5.44 14.66
N PHE A 237 -13.43 -4.40 15.25
CA PHE A 237 -12.11 -3.92 14.85
C PHE A 237 -11.06 -5.03 14.92
N THR A 238 -10.94 -5.70 16.09
CA THR A 238 -9.92 -6.73 16.32
C THR A 238 -10.04 -7.89 15.34
N ARG A 239 -11.26 -8.41 15.11
CA ARG A 239 -11.50 -9.47 14.12
C ARG A 239 -11.16 -9.04 12.70
N THR A 240 -11.55 -7.81 12.34
CA THR A 240 -11.27 -7.28 10.99
C THR A 240 -9.78 -7.03 10.81
N PHE A 241 -9.11 -6.47 11.82
CA PHE A 241 -7.68 -6.24 11.82
C PHE A 241 -6.91 -7.55 11.66
N ALA A 242 -7.23 -8.57 12.49
CA ALA A 242 -6.56 -9.87 12.43
C ALA A 242 -6.76 -10.57 11.08
N ARG A 243 -7.97 -10.53 10.51
CA ARG A 243 -8.24 -11.09 9.19
C ARG A 243 -7.43 -10.40 8.09
N VAL A 244 -7.16 -9.12 8.23
CA VAL A 244 -6.51 -8.30 7.23
C VAL A 244 -4.98 -8.36 7.35
N THR A 245 -4.45 -8.35 8.58
CA THR A 245 -3.00 -8.27 8.85
C THR A 245 -2.37 -9.60 9.26
N GLY A 246 -3.19 -10.62 9.56
CA GLY A 246 -2.73 -11.91 10.07
C GLY A 246 -2.37 -11.92 11.57
N CYS A 247 -2.57 -10.82 12.30
CA CYS A 247 -2.24 -10.73 13.72
C CYS A 247 -3.18 -9.76 14.46
N THR A 248 -3.21 -9.84 15.79
CA THR A 248 -4.04 -8.93 16.60
C THR A 248 -3.45 -7.52 16.66
N PRO A 249 -4.28 -6.46 16.89
CA PRO A 249 -3.77 -5.09 17.05
C PRO A 249 -2.76 -4.95 18.19
N ARG A 250 -2.95 -5.72 19.28
CA ARG A 250 -2.04 -5.72 20.45
C ARG A 250 -0.67 -6.28 20.07
N TRP A 251 -0.65 -7.43 19.39
CA TRP A 251 0.59 -8.04 18.91
C TRP A 251 1.29 -7.13 17.90
N TYR A 252 0.53 -6.57 16.95
CA TYR A 252 1.06 -5.64 15.95
C TYR A 252 1.77 -4.45 16.60
N ARG A 253 1.11 -3.80 17.59
CA ARG A 253 1.71 -2.68 18.34
C ARG A 253 2.99 -3.10 19.04
N ALA A 254 2.94 -4.16 19.86
CA ALA A 254 4.09 -4.61 20.64
C ALA A 254 5.30 -4.88 19.73
N ARG A 255 5.06 -5.53 18.59
CA ARG A 255 6.11 -5.84 17.63
C ARG A 255 6.68 -4.60 16.94
N MET A 256 5.83 -3.63 16.60
CA MET A 256 6.27 -2.41 15.88
C MET A 256 6.90 -1.36 16.79
N THR A 257 6.61 -1.39 18.09
CA THR A 257 7.19 -0.45 19.07
C THR A 257 8.37 -1.02 19.84
N GLY A 258 8.80 -2.27 19.56
CA GLY A 258 9.90 -2.92 20.25
C GLY A 258 9.58 -3.31 21.71
N ALA A 259 8.31 -3.33 22.13
CA ALA A 259 7.89 -3.81 23.42
C ALA A 259 7.99 -5.35 23.41
N GLU A 260 9.01 -5.88 24.05
CA GLU A 260 9.18 -7.32 24.30
C GLU A 260 8.01 -7.85 25.14
N ASP A 261 7.56 -9.09 24.83
CA ASP A 261 6.43 -9.84 25.41
C ASP A 261 5.04 -9.61 24.81
N ALA A 262 4.86 -10.05 23.57
CA ALA A 262 3.53 -10.46 23.10
C ALA A 262 3.61 -11.87 22.53
N ALA A 263 3.46 -12.87 23.40
CA ALA A 263 3.20 -14.24 22.97
C ALA A 263 2.01 -14.23 21.99
N GLN A 264 2.16 -14.85 20.82
CA GLN A 264 1.03 -15.08 19.92
C GLN A 264 -0.01 -15.91 20.70
N PRO A 265 -1.27 -15.49 20.79
CA PRO A 265 -2.31 -16.42 21.20
C PRO A 265 -2.42 -17.46 20.08
N GLY A 266 -2.27 -18.73 20.46
CA GLY A 266 -2.40 -19.88 19.58
C GLY A 266 -3.69 -19.85 18.78
N HIS A 267 -3.64 -20.54 17.65
CA HIS A 267 -4.71 -20.78 16.68
C HIS A 267 -6.02 -21.21 17.33
#